data_2477b773d1abae24709b21c77c1bac0e
#
_entry.id   2477b773d1abae24709b21c77c1bac0e
#
_cell.length_a   1.000
_cell.length_b   1.000
_cell.length_c   1.000
_cell.angle_alpha   90.00
_cell.angle_beta   90.00
_cell.angle_gamma   90.00
#
_symmetry.space_group_name_H-M   'P 1'
#
loop_
_entity.id
_entity.type
_entity.pdbx_description
1 polymer ?
#
loop_
_entity_poly.entity_id
_entity_poly.type
_entity_poly.pdbx_seq_one_letter_code
_entity_poly.pdbx_strand_id
1 'polypeptide(L)'
;VDQKIIRSFYAIIDSSKLGYMVFRVFIRFQGVDIEKEKEILHFLRKLKSVGWVILLEETYDLAVLIWAKNVFEFKEIFDQILEKHGSYIQDSFVTIITQIHHYMNNYIYDQNDLLERVIGGKTKTVCLDNTDLQILWFLSKNAREPLLNMANKLNVAPNTIKQRIKNLKEKKVIVGFRPKIDTGQLGYQNYKIFIKLADVNPRVRLRLKEYLKLNRNVTYVTEAIGRSDLEFEVQVRSSRELRKNLKELRKNFGQLIRHYRTVVVNKEYIVDYFPEIKKV
;
A
#
# COMPACT_ATOMS: atom_id res chain seq x y z
N VAL A 1 6.39 -7.26 29.89
CA VAL A 1 5.40 -6.58 29.03
C VAL A 1 5.80 -6.89 27.61
N ASP A 2 5.10 -7.84 26.99
CA ASP A 2 5.32 -8.19 25.58
C ASP A 2 4.88 -7.03 24.70
N GLN A 3 5.81 -6.16 24.37
CA GLN A 3 5.60 -5.15 23.35
C GLN A 3 5.51 -5.89 22.03
N LYS A 4 4.30 -6.07 21.49
CA LYS A 4 4.06 -6.70 20.19
C LYS A 4 4.49 -5.76 19.07
N ILE A 5 5.79 -5.55 18.91
CA ILE A 5 6.38 -4.76 17.83
C ILE A 5 6.00 -5.36 16.46
N ILE A 6 6.06 -6.69 16.35
CA ILE A 6 5.56 -7.41 15.17
C ILE A 6 4.11 -7.82 15.44
N ARG A 7 3.17 -7.15 14.77
CA ARG A 7 1.74 -7.39 14.95
C ARG A 7 1.23 -8.63 14.22
N SER A 8 1.73 -8.91 13.03
CA SER A 8 1.38 -10.06 12.19
C SER A 8 2.38 -10.25 11.06
N PHE A 9 2.18 -11.30 10.26
CA PHE A 9 2.86 -11.51 8.98
C PHE A 9 1.81 -11.62 7.90
N TYR A 10 2.06 -11.07 6.72
CA TYR A 10 1.13 -11.13 5.60
C TYR A 10 1.84 -11.44 4.28
N ALA A 11 1.08 -12.02 3.36
CA ALA A 11 1.54 -12.23 1.99
C ALA A 11 1.43 -10.93 1.19
N ILE A 12 2.45 -10.60 0.42
CA ILE A 12 2.40 -9.54 -0.59
C ILE A 12 1.78 -10.16 -1.83
N ILE A 13 0.56 -9.73 -2.16
CA ILE A 13 -0.24 -10.27 -3.25
C ILE A 13 -0.30 -9.23 -4.36
N ASP A 14 0.02 -9.65 -5.58
CA ASP A 14 -0.14 -8.81 -6.76
C ASP A 14 -1.59 -8.86 -7.25
N SER A 15 -2.39 -7.89 -6.81
CA SER A 15 -3.81 -7.77 -7.17
C SER A 15 -4.04 -7.55 -8.67
N SER A 16 -3.03 -7.04 -9.41
CA SER A 16 -3.13 -6.88 -10.86
C SER A 16 -3.23 -8.23 -11.60
N LYS A 17 -2.65 -9.30 -11.03
CA LYS A 17 -2.80 -10.68 -11.51
C LYS A 17 -4.23 -11.20 -11.38
N LEU A 18 -5.04 -10.59 -10.53
CA LEU A 18 -6.46 -10.89 -10.33
C LEU A 18 -7.37 -9.97 -11.15
N GLY A 19 -6.77 -9.11 -11.99
CA GLY A 19 -7.49 -8.15 -12.82
C GLY A 19 -7.91 -6.87 -12.07
N TYR A 20 -7.38 -6.60 -10.88
CA TYR A 20 -7.67 -5.37 -10.17
C TYR A 20 -6.69 -4.26 -10.52
N MET A 21 -7.24 -3.07 -10.70
CA MET A 21 -6.53 -1.80 -10.66
C MET A 21 -6.56 -1.27 -9.22
N VAL A 22 -5.57 -0.46 -8.89
CA VAL A 22 -5.46 0.16 -7.56
C VAL A 22 -5.63 1.66 -7.71
N PHE A 23 -6.66 2.18 -7.08
CA PHE A 23 -6.95 3.61 -6.98
C PHE A 23 -6.64 4.09 -5.58
N ARG A 24 -6.07 5.27 -5.46
CA ARG A 24 -5.89 5.93 -4.18
C ARG A 24 -6.57 7.29 -4.23
N VAL A 25 -7.49 7.50 -3.31
CA VAL A 25 -8.20 8.77 -3.14
C VAL A 25 -7.63 9.48 -1.94
N PHE A 26 -7.16 10.70 -2.13
CA PHE A 26 -6.80 11.61 -1.05
C PHE A 26 -7.99 12.54 -0.80
N ILE A 27 -8.33 12.71 0.47
CA ILE A 27 -9.50 13.48 0.88
C ILE A 27 -9.08 14.54 1.88
N ARG A 28 -9.54 15.75 1.67
CA ARG A 28 -9.52 16.84 2.65
C ARG A 28 -10.92 17.06 3.17
N PHE A 29 -11.05 17.09 4.47
CA PHE A 29 -12.34 17.29 5.12
C PHE A 29 -12.68 18.76 5.32
N GLN A 30 -13.98 19.03 5.51
CA GLN A 30 -14.52 20.28 5.99
C GLN A 30 -15.62 20.01 7.01
N GLY A 31 -15.61 20.75 8.12
CA GLY A 31 -16.66 20.62 9.14
C GLY A 31 -16.76 19.23 9.78
N VAL A 32 -15.65 18.50 9.83
CA VAL A 32 -15.59 17.14 10.42
C VAL A 32 -15.05 17.24 11.83
N ASP A 33 -15.85 16.81 12.79
CA ASP A 33 -15.44 16.57 14.17
C ASP A 33 -14.98 15.12 14.37
N ILE A 34 -14.54 14.80 15.58
CA ILE A 34 -14.02 13.46 15.92
C ILE A 34 -15.07 12.36 15.71
N GLU A 35 -16.35 12.64 16.01
CA GLU A 35 -17.42 11.65 15.88
C GLU A 35 -17.76 11.40 14.42
N LYS A 36 -17.79 12.45 13.60
CA LYS A 36 -18.03 12.34 12.17
C LYS A 36 -16.85 11.63 11.47
N GLU A 37 -15.61 11.89 11.88
CA GLU A 37 -14.46 11.15 11.38
C GLU A 37 -14.60 9.64 11.66
N LYS A 38 -14.97 9.25 12.88
CA LYS A 38 -15.22 7.85 13.23
C LYS A 38 -16.34 7.22 12.39
N GLU A 39 -17.41 7.97 12.12
CA GLU A 39 -18.52 7.51 11.27
C GLU A 39 -18.02 7.25 9.83
N ILE A 40 -17.27 8.18 9.24
CA ILE A 40 -16.69 8.05 7.90
C ILE A 40 -15.77 6.83 7.85
N LEU A 41 -14.86 6.69 8.81
CA LEU A 41 -13.94 5.56 8.90
C LEU A 41 -14.68 4.23 9.05
N HIS A 42 -15.75 4.19 9.85
CA HIS A 42 -16.59 2.99 10.00
C HIS A 42 -17.32 2.63 8.70
N PHE A 43 -17.82 3.62 7.97
CA PHE A 43 -18.42 3.40 6.66
C PHE A 43 -17.40 2.83 5.66
N LEU A 44 -16.21 3.44 5.54
CA LEU A 44 -15.16 2.95 4.67
C LEU A 44 -14.75 1.50 4.97
N ARG A 45 -14.74 1.11 6.24
CA ARG A 45 -14.45 -0.28 6.65
C ARG A 45 -15.47 -1.30 6.13
N LYS A 46 -16.71 -0.90 5.90
CA LYS A 46 -17.77 -1.78 5.38
C LYS A 46 -17.67 -1.99 3.86
N LEU A 47 -16.96 -1.13 3.15
CA LEU A 47 -16.76 -1.25 1.71
C LEU A 47 -15.69 -2.30 1.42
N LYS A 48 -16.11 -3.44 0.84
CA LYS A 48 -15.23 -4.58 0.55
C LYS A 48 -14.06 -4.27 -0.39
N SER A 49 -14.26 -3.25 -1.23
CA SER A 49 -13.25 -2.77 -2.18
C SER A 49 -12.23 -1.83 -1.54
N VAL A 50 -12.44 -1.40 -0.29
CA VAL A 50 -11.50 -0.54 0.44
C VAL A 50 -10.53 -1.42 1.19
N GLY A 51 -9.25 -1.32 0.82
CA GLY A 51 -8.20 -2.16 1.41
C GLY A 51 -7.30 -1.43 2.41
N TRP A 52 -7.14 -0.14 2.22
CA TRP A 52 -6.22 0.61 3.04
C TRP A 52 -6.75 2.03 3.27
N VAL A 53 -6.76 2.44 4.53
CA VAL A 53 -7.17 3.78 4.95
C VAL A 53 -6.16 4.28 5.96
N ILE A 54 -5.58 5.43 5.67
CA ILE A 54 -4.64 6.11 6.57
C ILE A 54 -5.12 7.51 6.87
N LEU A 55 -4.89 7.91 8.12
CA LEU A 55 -5.01 9.29 8.56
C LEU A 55 -3.68 10.01 8.25
N LEU A 56 -3.81 11.16 7.65
CA LEU A 56 -2.72 12.02 7.24
C LEU A 56 -2.77 13.32 8.02
N GLU A 57 -1.65 14.03 8.08
CA GLU A 57 -1.56 15.37 8.61
C GLU A 57 -1.05 16.33 7.53
N GLU A 58 -1.39 17.60 7.65
CA GLU A 58 -1.01 18.75 6.83
C GLU A 58 -1.95 19.04 5.64
N THR A 59 -1.75 18.42 4.48
CA THR A 59 -2.48 18.82 3.25
C THR A 59 -3.80 18.06 3.07
N TYR A 60 -3.85 16.81 3.52
CA TYR A 60 -5.02 15.92 3.43
C TYR A 60 -5.22 15.26 4.77
N ASP A 61 -6.47 14.91 5.07
CA ASP A 61 -6.83 14.23 6.31
C ASP A 61 -6.84 12.72 6.14
N LEU A 62 -7.13 12.25 4.92
CA LEU A 62 -7.33 10.83 4.66
C LEU A 62 -6.75 10.42 3.30
N ALA A 63 -6.18 9.21 3.24
CA ALA A 63 -5.97 8.51 1.98
C ALA A 63 -6.64 7.14 2.03
N VAL A 64 -7.40 6.82 0.98
CA VAL A 64 -8.16 5.58 0.83
C VAL A 64 -7.66 4.84 -0.40
N LEU A 65 -7.26 3.57 -0.23
CA LEU A 65 -6.93 2.69 -1.33
C LEU A 65 -8.16 1.85 -1.68
N ILE A 66 -8.53 1.88 -2.95
CA ILE A 66 -9.70 1.18 -3.50
C ILE A 66 -9.23 0.25 -4.61
N TRP A 67 -9.63 -1.03 -4.53
CA TRP A 67 -9.50 -1.98 -5.62
C TRP A 67 -10.75 -1.95 -6.49
N ALA A 68 -10.54 -1.83 -7.80
CA ALA A 68 -11.62 -1.96 -8.78
C ALA A 68 -11.07 -2.61 -10.05
N LYS A 69 -11.89 -3.31 -10.81
CA LYS A 69 -11.47 -3.95 -12.05
C LYS A 69 -11.35 -2.99 -13.23
N ASN A 70 -12.03 -1.86 -13.13
CA ASN A 70 -11.99 -0.80 -14.12
C ASN A 70 -12.39 0.54 -13.50
N VAL A 71 -12.30 1.62 -14.28
CA VAL A 71 -12.62 2.98 -13.85
C VAL A 71 -14.11 3.18 -13.53
N PHE A 72 -15.00 2.42 -14.14
CA PHE A 72 -16.43 2.52 -13.89
C PHE A 72 -16.81 1.90 -12.55
N GLU A 73 -16.28 0.71 -12.23
CA GLU A 73 -16.44 0.11 -10.91
C GLU A 73 -15.83 0.99 -9.81
N PHE A 74 -14.66 1.58 -10.07
CA PHE A 74 -14.09 2.57 -9.14
C PHE A 74 -15.03 3.74 -8.92
N LYS A 75 -15.61 4.28 -10.01
CA LYS A 75 -16.54 5.43 -9.92
C LYS A 75 -17.76 5.07 -9.06
N GLU A 76 -18.37 3.91 -9.27
CA GLU A 76 -19.52 3.45 -8.48
C GLU A 76 -19.20 3.36 -6.97
N ILE A 77 -18.00 2.85 -6.63
CA ILE A 77 -17.55 2.78 -5.24
C ILE A 77 -17.31 4.18 -4.67
N PHE A 78 -16.68 5.05 -5.44
CA PHE A 78 -16.41 6.41 -5.00
C PHE A 78 -17.69 7.25 -4.88
N ASP A 79 -18.65 7.09 -5.79
CA ASP A 79 -19.97 7.74 -5.70
C ASP A 79 -20.71 7.36 -4.42
N GLN A 80 -20.65 6.10 -3.95
CA GLN A 80 -21.22 5.71 -2.65
C GLN A 80 -20.58 6.47 -1.47
N ILE A 81 -19.29 6.80 -1.56
CA ILE A 81 -18.62 7.63 -0.55
C ILE A 81 -19.12 9.07 -0.62
N LEU A 82 -19.23 9.61 -1.84
CA LEU A 82 -19.69 11.00 -2.07
C LEU A 82 -21.17 11.19 -1.73
N GLU A 83 -22.04 10.26 -2.08
CA GLU A 83 -23.47 10.31 -1.73
C GLU A 83 -23.68 10.39 -0.22
N LYS A 84 -22.89 9.65 0.54
CA LYS A 84 -23.05 9.59 1.99
C LYS A 84 -22.30 10.68 2.75
N HIS A 85 -21.11 11.06 2.30
CA HIS A 85 -20.21 11.93 3.03
C HIS A 85 -19.67 13.10 2.22
N GLY A 86 -20.15 13.34 1.01
CA GLY A 86 -19.64 14.37 0.11
C GLY A 86 -19.70 15.79 0.69
N SER A 87 -20.73 16.10 1.49
CA SER A 87 -20.86 17.42 2.15
C SER A 87 -19.71 17.71 3.15
N TYR A 88 -19.01 16.67 3.60
CA TYR A 88 -17.85 16.77 4.51
C TYR A 88 -16.51 16.73 3.77
N ILE A 89 -16.52 16.63 2.45
CA ILE A 89 -15.33 16.60 1.61
C ILE A 89 -15.11 17.96 0.98
N GLN A 90 -14.07 18.67 1.40
CA GLN A 90 -13.67 19.96 0.85
C GLN A 90 -12.98 19.80 -0.51
N ASP A 91 -12.07 18.83 -0.60
CA ASP A 91 -11.30 18.51 -1.80
C ASP A 91 -10.95 17.04 -1.83
N SER A 92 -10.86 16.48 -3.02
CA SER A 92 -10.37 15.14 -3.21
C SER A 92 -9.65 15.00 -4.54
N PHE A 93 -8.68 14.11 -4.61
CA PHE A 93 -8.08 13.74 -5.89
C PHE A 93 -7.79 12.25 -5.94
N VAL A 94 -7.87 11.71 -7.13
CA VAL A 94 -7.63 10.31 -7.42
C VAL A 94 -6.25 10.12 -8.05
N THR A 95 -5.56 9.09 -7.60
CA THR A 95 -4.31 8.62 -8.18
C THR A 95 -4.47 7.17 -8.59
N ILE A 96 -4.11 6.84 -9.82
CA ILE A 96 -4.07 5.46 -10.30
C ILE A 96 -2.67 4.93 -10.06
N ILE A 97 -2.57 3.90 -9.22
CA ILE A 97 -1.29 3.25 -8.91
C ILE A 97 -0.98 2.26 -10.03
N THR A 98 0.17 2.43 -10.67
CA THR A 98 0.62 1.54 -11.74
C THR A 98 1.57 0.46 -11.25
N GLN A 99 2.47 0.81 -10.31
CA GLN A 99 3.39 -0.15 -9.66
C GLN A 99 3.68 0.26 -8.23
N ILE A 100 3.90 -0.72 -7.37
CA ILE A 100 4.42 -0.52 -6.02
C ILE A 100 5.66 -1.40 -5.85
N HIS A 101 6.77 -0.75 -5.52
CA HIS A 101 8.04 -1.39 -5.19
C HIS A 101 8.15 -1.47 -3.68
N HIS A 102 8.23 -2.68 -3.15
CA HIS A 102 8.42 -2.95 -1.73
C HIS A 102 9.90 -3.20 -1.47
N TYR A 103 10.53 -2.38 -0.66
CA TYR A 103 11.91 -2.57 -0.22
C TYR A 103 11.97 -3.18 1.17
N MET A 104 13.13 -3.68 1.56
CA MET A 104 13.33 -4.25 2.89
C MET A 104 13.34 -3.15 3.96
N ASN A 105 13.03 -3.54 5.20
CA ASN A 105 13.05 -2.60 6.33
C ASN A 105 14.48 -2.37 6.85
N ASN A 106 15.39 -1.97 5.95
CA ASN A 106 16.82 -1.79 6.23
C ASN A 106 17.10 -0.76 7.32
N TYR A 107 16.17 0.18 7.55
CA TYR A 107 16.26 1.16 8.63
C TYR A 107 16.20 0.54 10.04
N ILE A 108 15.66 -0.69 10.18
CA ILE A 108 15.60 -1.43 11.44
C ILE A 108 16.85 -2.30 11.62
N TYR A 109 17.30 -2.92 10.53
CA TYR A 109 18.43 -3.82 10.53
C TYR A 109 19.64 -3.07 9.97
N ASP A 110 20.81 -3.27 10.56
CA ASP A 110 22.05 -2.65 10.05
C ASP A 110 22.59 -3.41 8.83
N GLN A 111 21.70 -3.69 7.87
CA GLN A 111 21.96 -4.43 6.63
C GLN A 111 21.44 -3.62 5.46
N ASN A 112 22.12 -3.74 4.32
CA ASN A 112 21.70 -3.17 3.04
C ASN A 112 21.19 -4.28 2.12
N ASP A 113 20.06 -4.90 2.49
CA ASP A 113 19.40 -5.87 1.62
C ASP A 113 18.64 -5.12 0.51
N LEU A 114 19.07 -5.33 -0.72
CA LEU A 114 18.51 -4.71 -1.92
C LEU A 114 17.35 -5.52 -2.53
N LEU A 115 16.84 -6.51 -1.79
CA LEU A 115 15.70 -7.29 -2.24
C LEU A 115 14.49 -6.40 -2.46
N GLU A 116 13.95 -6.49 -3.65
CA GLU A 116 12.79 -5.73 -4.12
C GLU A 116 11.67 -6.69 -4.49
N ARG A 117 10.43 -6.33 -4.13
CA ARG A 117 9.23 -7.02 -4.56
C ARG A 117 8.33 -6.01 -5.23
N VAL A 118 7.94 -6.30 -6.47
CA VAL A 118 7.13 -5.39 -7.29
C VAL A 118 5.74 -6.00 -7.48
N ILE A 119 4.71 -5.20 -7.26
CA ILE A 119 3.33 -5.52 -7.60
C ILE A 119 2.78 -4.51 -8.59
N GLY A 120 1.86 -4.93 -9.45
CA GLY A 120 1.32 -4.09 -10.52
C GLY A 120 2.15 -4.15 -11.80
N GLY A 121 1.95 -3.15 -12.66
CA GLY A 121 2.55 -3.07 -13.98
C GLY A 121 1.72 -3.76 -15.07
N LYS A 122 2.30 -3.89 -16.26
CA LYS A 122 1.66 -4.57 -17.38
C LYS A 122 1.71 -6.09 -17.18
N THR A 123 0.70 -6.63 -16.51
CA THR A 123 0.64 -8.05 -16.19
C THR A 123 -0.52 -8.74 -16.92
N LYS A 124 -0.38 -10.06 -17.15
CA LYS A 124 -1.49 -10.89 -17.57
C LYS A 124 -2.24 -11.38 -16.35
N THR A 125 -3.56 -11.38 -16.41
CA THR A 125 -4.41 -11.98 -15.39
C THR A 125 -4.19 -13.48 -15.31
N VAL A 126 -4.33 -14.02 -14.11
CA VAL A 126 -4.19 -15.45 -13.81
C VAL A 126 -5.56 -15.98 -13.44
N CYS A 127 -5.99 -17.06 -14.07
CA CYS A 127 -7.19 -17.75 -13.66
C CYS A 127 -6.93 -18.46 -12.32
N LEU A 128 -7.73 -18.13 -11.31
CA LEU A 128 -7.69 -18.71 -9.96
C LEU A 128 -9.08 -19.26 -9.61
N ASP A 129 -9.11 -20.40 -8.96
CA ASP A 129 -10.35 -20.94 -8.42
C ASP A 129 -10.66 -20.37 -7.02
N ASN A 130 -11.84 -20.71 -6.49
CA ASN A 130 -12.29 -20.23 -5.18
C ASN A 130 -11.34 -20.67 -4.05
N THR A 131 -10.75 -21.85 -4.13
CA THR A 131 -9.79 -22.36 -3.15
C THR A 131 -8.50 -21.49 -3.14
N ASP A 132 -7.99 -21.14 -4.32
CA ASP A 132 -6.83 -20.25 -4.46
C ASP A 132 -7.12 -18.88 -3.82
N LEU A 133 -8.31 -18.31 -4.09
CA LEU A 133 -8.74 -17.03 -3.55
C LEU A 133 -8.86 -17.06 -2.03
N GLN A 134 -9.40 -18.13 -1.46
CA GLN A 134 -9.49 -18.30 -0.01
C GLN A 134 -8.12 -18.48 0.64
N ILE A 135 -7.19 -19.22 0.01
CA ILE A 135 -5.79 -19.31 0.47
C ILE A 135 -5.14 -17.93 0.50
N LEU A 136 -5.30 -17.13 -0.56
CA LEU A 136 -4.78 -15.75 -0.61
C LEU A 136 -5.37 -14.90 0.51
N TRP A 137 -6.67 -15.02 0.78
CA TRP A 137 -7.32 -14.31 1.88
C TRP A 137 -6.72 -14.70 3.25
N PHE A 138 -6.54 -16.00 3.54
CA PHE A 138 -5.89 -16.44 4.78
C PHE A 138 -4.49 -15.86 4.91
N LEU A 139 -3.68 -15.96 3.86
CA LEU A 139 -2.30 -15.51 3.88
C LEU A 139 -2.15 -13.98 3.92
N SER A 140 -3.16 -13.25 3.46
CA SER A 140 -3.20 -11.79 3.59
C SER A 140 -3.44 -11.33 5.04
N LYS A 141 -4.19 -12.13 5.82
CA LYS A 141 -4.46 -11.85 7.24
C LYS A 141 -3.37 -12.38 8.15
N ASN A 142 -2.91 -13.62 7.89
CA ASN A 142 -1.85 -14.26 8.65
C ASN A 142 -1.04 -15.22 7.77
N ALA A 143 0.14 -14.77 7.33
CA ALA A 143 1.03 -15.60 6.51
C ALA A 143 1.66 -16.78 7.27
N ARG A 144 1.49 -16.84 8.60
CA ARG A 144 1.87 -17.97 9.46
C ARG A 144 0.70 -18.87 9.85
N GLU A 145 -0.45 -18.72 9.18
CA GLU A 145 -1.59 -19.63 9.40
C GLU A 145 -1.15 -21.08 9.13
N PRO A 146 -1.37 -22.00 10.06
CA PRO A 146 -1.01 -23.40 9.87
C PRO A 146 -1.73 -24.01 8.66
N LEU A 147 -0.98 -24.79 7.84
CA LEU A 147 -1.55 -25.44 6.66
C LEU A 147 -2.73 -26.35 7.03
N LEU A 148 -2.66 -27.02 8.17
CA LEU A 148 -3.72 -27.89 8.67
C LEU A 148 -5.02 -27.09 8.94
N ASN A 149 -4.92 -25.89 9.53
CA ASN A 149 -6.08 -25.04 9.79
C ASN A 149 -6.74 -24.58 8.50
N MET A 150 -5.92 -24.16 7.50
CA MET A 150 -6.46 -23.81 6.18
C MET A 150 -7.11 -25.00 5.50
N ALA A 151 -6.46 -26.17 5.55
CA ALA A 151 -6.95 -27.41 4.95
C ALA A 151 -8.32 -27.81 5.53
N ASN A 152 -8.47 -27.77 6.86
CA ASN A 152 -9.72 -28.08 7.54
C ASN A 152 -10.84 -27.09 7.14
N LYS A 153 -10.53 -25.78 7.13
CA LYS A 153 -11.51 -24.74 6.76
C LYS A 153 -11.95 -24.80 5.29
N LEU A 154 -11.07 -25.30 4.41
CA LEU A 154 -11.32 -25.40 2.96
C LEU A 154 -11.75 -26.81 2.52
N ASN A 155 -11.80 -27.76 3.47
CA ASN A 155 -12.14 -29.17 3.22
C ASN A 155 -11.26 -29.81 2.12
N VAL A 156 -9.94 -29.61 2.24
CA VAL A 156 -8.92 -30.17 1.32
C VAL A 156 -7.74 -30.74 2.11
N ALA A 157 -6.93 -31.58 1.49
CA ALA A 157 -5.72 -32.11 2.15
C ALA A 157 -4.65 -31.00 2.37
N PRO A 158 -3.87 -31.04 3.47
CA PRO A 158 -2.79 -30.07 3.72
C PRO A 158 -1.75 -29.99 2.60
N ASN A 159 -1.44 -31.10 1.95
CA ASN A 159 -0.53 -31.13 0.80
C ASN A 159 -1.10 -30.36 -0.40
N THR A 160 -2.43 -30.35 -0.58
CA THR A 160 -3.10 -29.54 -1.60
C THR A 160 -2.87 -28.07 -1.34
N ILE A 161 -3.04 -27.60 -0.09
CA ILE A 161 -2.74 -26.20 0.28
C ILE A 161 -1.27 -25.85 -0.01
N LYS A 162 -0.34 -26.70 0.40
CA LYS A 162 1.10 -26.50 0.15
C LYS A 162 1.40 -26.35 -1.34
N GLN A 163 0.84 -27.23 -2.17
CA GLN A 163 1.04 -27.21 -3.62
C GLN A 163 0.41 -25.95 -4.25
N ARG A 164 -0.79 -25.56 -3.83
CA ARG A 164 -1.44 -24.34 -4.34
C ARG A 164 -0.65 -23.08 -3.98
N ILE A 165 -0.15 -22.95 -2.75
CA ILE A 165 0.72 -21.84 -2.37
C ILE A 165 1.99 -21.80 -3.23
N LYS A 166 2.59 -22.95 -3.53
CA LYS A 166 3.74 -23.05 -4.44
C LYS A 166 3.38 -22.53 -5.83
N ASN A 167 2.28 -22.97 -6.40
CA ASN A 167 1.81 -22.55 -7.72
C ASN A 167 1.50 -21.04 -7.76
N LEU A 168 0.90 -20.49 -6.71
CA LEU A 168 0.62 -19.05 -6.57
C LEU A 168 1.92 -18.21 -6.53
N LYS A 169 2.99 -18.72 -5.92
CA LYS A 169 4.32 -18.10 -5.95
C LYS A 169 4.96 -18.18 -7.34
N GLU A 170 4.91 -19.33 -8.00
CA GLU A 170 5.44 -19.54 -9.36
C GLU A 170 4.75 -18.62 -10.37
N LYS A 171 3.42 -18.47 -10.25
CA LYS A 171 2.62 -17.53 -11.04
C LYS A 171 2.84 -16.06 -10.66
N LYS A 172 3.66 -15.79 -9.65
CA LYS A 172 3.91 -14.45 -9.10
C LYS A 172 2.64 -13.72 -8.63
N VAL A 173 1.61 -14.47 -8.20
CA VAL A 173 0.46 -13.93 -7.50
C VAL A 173 0.85 -13.57 -6.06
N ILE A 174 1.59 -14.48 -5.38
CA ILE A 174 2.28 -14.20 -4.14
C ILE A 174 3.72 -13.85 -4.49
N VAL A 175 4.12 -12.59 -4.28
CA VAL A 175 5.47 -12.11 -4.58
C VAL A 175 6.40 -12.13 -3.37
N GLY A 176 5.88 -12.35 -2.18
CA GLY A 176 6.66 -12.47 -0.97
C GLY A 176 5.83 -12.44 0.29
N PHE A 177 6.52 -12.35 1.43
CA PHE A 177 5.92 -12.22 2.75
C PHE A 177 6.61 -11.09 3.51
N ARG A 178 5.87 -10.45 4.41
CA ARG A 178 6.37 -9.32 5.18
C ARG A 178 5.81 -9.31 6.60
N PRO A 179 6.58 -8.91 7.61
CA PRO A 179 6.05 -8.60 8.92
C PRO A 179 5.31 -7.26 8.89
N LYS A 180 4.20 -7.16 9.60
CA LYS A 180 3.57 -5.90 9.97
C LYS A 180 4.20 -5.41 11.25
N ILE A 181 5.07 -4.40 11.14
CA ILE A 181 5.84 -3.86 12.25
C ILE A 181 5.19 -2.56 12.73
N ASP A 182 5.04 -2.42 14.02
CA ASP A 182 4.67 -1.16 14.66
C ASP A 182 5.92 -0.27 14.78
N THR A 183 6.18 0.50 13.74
CA THR A 183 7.37 1.34 13.66
C THR A 183 7.32 2.53 14.61
N GLY A 184 6.11 2.97 14.99
CA GLY A 184 5.91 4.01 16.00
C GLY A 184 6.45 3.60 17.36
N GLN A 185 6.26 2.33 17.79
CA GLN A 185 6.85 1.81 19.04
C GLN A 185 8.38 1.74 19.00
N LEU A 186 8.98 1.72 17.82
CA LEU A 186 10.43 1.79 17.60
C LEU A 186 10.94 3.23 17.48
N GLY A 187 10.07 4.24 17.68
CA GLY A 187 10.40 5.66 17.59
C GLY A 187 10.59 6.18 16.16
N TYR A 188 10.04 5.48 15.16
CA TYR A 188 10.04 5.96 13.78
C TYR A 188 8.75 6.68 13.43
N GLN A 189 8.89 7.73 12.64
CA GLN A 189 7.80 8.43 11.97
C GLN A 189 7.80 8.04 10.50
N ASN A 190 6.61 7.82 9.97
CA ASN A 190 6.41 7.50 8.54
C ASN A 190 6.02 8.76 7.77
N TYR A 191 6.78 9.09 6.75
CA TYR A 191 6.48 10.17 5.82
C TYR A 191 6.26 9.64 4.42
N LYS A 192 5.24 10.15 3.76
CA LYS A 192 5.00 9.93 2.34
C LYS A 192 5.38 11.17 1.55
N ILE A 193 6.19 10.98 0.53
CA ILE A 193 6.72 12.04 -0.32
C ILE A 193 6.16 11.86 -1.73
N PHE A 194 5.55 12.92 -2.25
CA PHE A 194 5.02 13.00 -3.60
C PHE A 194 5.97 13.80 -4.46
N ILE A 195 6.43 13.23 -5.56
CA ILE A 195 7.35 13.89 -6.50
C ILE A 195 6.61 14.18 -7.81
N LYS A 196 6.72 15.43 -8.25
CA LYS A 196 6.43 15.85 -9.63
C LYS A 196 7.72 16.10 -10.35
N LEU A 197 7.97 15.37 -11.43
CA LEU A 197 9.19 15.49 -12.22
C LEU A 197 9.11 16.70 -13.16
N ALA A 198 10.26 17.33 -13.38
CA ALA A 198 10.41 18.35 -14.42
C ALA A 198 10.53 17.70 -15.80
N ASP A 199 11.17 16.54 -15.85
CA ASP A 199 11.27 15.68 -17.02
C ASP A 199 10.76 14.28 -16.66
N VAL A 200 9.67 13.87 -17.34
CA VAL A 200 9.04 12.56 -17.14
C VAL A 200 9.69 11.43 -17.93
N ASN A 201 10.89 11.65 -18.47
CA ASN A 201 11.64 10.65 -19.21
C ASN A 201 11.78 9.34 -18.39
N PRO A 202 11.50 8.16 -18.97
CA PRO A 202 11.60 6.88 -18.28
C PRO A 202 12.99 6.62 -17.67
N ARG A 203 14.08 7.09 -18.31
CA ARG A 203 15.45 6.95 -17.78
C ARG A 203 15.65 7.74 -16.49
N VAL A 204 15.08 8.95 -16.41
CA VAL A 204 15.12 9.79 -15.20
C VAL A 204 14.39 9.10 -14.07
N ARG A 205 13.18 8.59 -14.35
CA ARG A 205 12.36 7.86 -13.38
C ARG A 205 13.09 6.61 -12.87
N LEU A 206 13.73 5.86 -13.75
CA LEU A 206 14.52 4.68 -13.36
C LEU A 206 15.68 5.06 -12.44
N ARG A 207 16.49 6.07 -12.81
CA ARG A 207 17.60 6.54 -11.98
C ARG A 207 17.14 6.99 -10.58
N LEU A 208 16.01 7.68 -10.51
CA LEU A 208 15.43 8.10 -9.22
C LEU A 208 15.00 6.90 -8.38
N LYS A 209 14.36 5.89 -8.98
CA LYS A 209 13.98 4.65 -8.28
C LYS A 209 15.20 3.92 -7.74
N GLU A 210 16.24 3.74 -8.55
CA GLU A 210 17.48 3.08 -8.11
C GLU A 210 18.15 3.84 -6.95
N TYR A 211 18.18 5.17 -7.01
CA TYR A 211 18.67 5.98 -5.90
C TYR A 211 17.84 5.78 -4.62
N LEU A 212 16.52 5.78 -4.74
CA LEU A 212 15.61 5.57 -3.60
C LEU A 212 15.75 4.17 -3.02
N LYS A 213 15.98 3.15 -3.85
CA LYS A 213 16.21 1.77 -3.43
C LYS A 213 17.45 1.62 -2.55
N LEU A 214 18.50 2.41 -2.82
CA LEU A 214 19.74 2.42 -2.02
C LEU A 214 19.57 3.13 -0.67
N ASN A 215 18.51 3.92 -0.50
CA ASN A 215 18.27 4.62 0.75
C ASN A 215 17.60 3.68 1.77
N ARG A 216 18.31 3.33 2.84
CA ARG A 216 17.86 2.41 3.89
C ARG A 216 16.54 2.81 4.57
N ASN A 217 16.21 4.09 4.57
CA ASN A 217 14.98 4.61 5.18
C ASN A 217 13.76 4.48 4.26
N VAL A 218 13.96 4.25 2.95
CA VAL A 218 12.85 4.10 1.99
C VAL A 218 12.30 2.68 2.04
N THR A 219 10.99 2.58 2.25
CA THR A 219 10.28 1.29 2.40
C THR A 219 9.42 0.95 1.20
N TYR A 220 8.91 1.96 0.52
CA TYR A 220 8.07 1.84 -0.67
C TYR A 220 8.41 2.91 -1.69
N VAL A 221 8.33 2.54 -2.96
CA VAL A 221 8.25 3.47 -4.07
C VAL A 221 7.01 3.10 -4.90
N THR A 222 6.20 4.10 -5.20
CA THR A 222 4.95 3.92 -5.95
C THR A 222 5.03 4.73 -7.24
N GLU A 223 4.83 4.08 -8.38
CA GLU A 223 4.59 4.75 -9.64
C GLU A 223 3.10 4.97 -9.83
N ALA A 224 2.70 6.16 -10.27
CA ALA A 224 1.31 6.53 -10.33
C ALA A 224 1.01 7.48 -11.49
N ILE A 225 -0.26 7.55 -11.86
CA ILE A 225 -0.83 8.55 -12.77
C ILE A 225 -1.73 9.46 -11.94
N GLY A 226 -1.45 10.76 -11.97
CA GLY A 226 -2.20 11.76 -11.19
C GLY A 226 -1.36 12.98 -10.84
N ARG A 227 -1.53 13.50 -9.62
CA ARG A 227 -0.79 14.69 -9.16
C ARG A 227 0.71 14.46 -8.97
N SER A 228 1.14 13.23 -8.73
CA SER A 228 2.53 12.82 -8.63
C SER A 228 2.91 11.88 -9.76
N ASP A 229 4.17 11.90 -10.16
CA ASP A 229 4.73 10.96 -11.12
C ASP A 229 5.38 9.77 -10.40
N LEU A 230 5.84 10.02 -9.17
CA LEU A 230 6.43 9.04 -8.29
C LEU A 230 6.18 9.44 -6.84
N GLU A 231 5.92 8.45 -6.01
CA GLU A 231 5.77 8.62 -4.57
C GLU A 231 6.71 7.66 -3.85
N PHE A 232 7.16 8.03 -2.65
CA PHE A 232 7.91 7.10 -1.82
C PHE A 232 7.63 7.32 -0.33
N GLU A 233 7.87 6.29 0.46
CA GLU A 233 7.68 6.31 1.90
C GLU A 233 9.01 6.12 2.61
N VAL A 234 9.27 6.98 3.62
CA VAL A 234 10.48 6.92 4.42
C VAL A 234 10.13 6.77 5.90
N GLN A 235 10.89 5.94 6.57
CA GLN A 235 10.86 5.75 8.01
C GLN A 235 12.06 6.43 8.63
N VAL A 236 11.83 7.47 9.44
CA VAL A 236 12.90 8.26 10.09
C VAL A 236 12.58 8.50 11.55
N ARG A 237 13.61 8.74 12.37
CA ARG A 237 13.43 9.00 13.80
C ARG A 237 13.15 10.47 14.12
N SER A 238 13.36 11.37 13.17
CA SER A 238 13.16 12.81 13.39
C SER A 238 12.95 13.57 12.09
N SER A 239 12.31 14.73 12.19
CA SER A 239 12.19 15.68 11.06
C SER A 239 13.56 16.17 10.56
N ARG A 240 14.61 16.19 11.43
CA ARG A 240 15.99 16.49 11.04
C ARG A 240 16.53 15.43 10.07
N GLU A 241 16.30 14.16 10.36
CA GLU A 241 16.71 13.04 9.49
C GLU A 241 15.95 13.08 8.15
N LEU A 242 14.64 13.34 8.17
CA LEU A 242 13.87 13.58 6.95
C LEU A 242 14.48 14.70 6.11
N ARG A 243 14.75 15.84 6.74
CA ARG A 243 15.34 17.00 6.06
C ARG A 243 16.69 16.67 5.42
N LYS A 244 17.53 15.85 6.09
CA LYS A 244 18.79 15.35 5.54
C LYS A 244 18.55 14.54 4.28
N ASN A 245 17.65 13.54 4.33
CA ASN A 245 17.28 12.70 3.18
C ASN A 245 16.78 13.54 1.99
N LEU A 246 15.89 14.52 2.24
CA LEU A 246 15.35 15.38 1.20
C LEU A 246 16.40 16.35 0.63
N LYS A 247 17.35 16.82 1.45
CA LYS A 247 18.47 17.65 0.98
C LYS A 247 19.41 16.86 0.06
N GLU A 248 19.71 15.62 0.39
CA GLU A 248 20.51 14.71 -0.45
C GLU A 248 19.78 14.38 -1.76
N LEU A 249 18.47 14.12 -1.71
CA LEU A 249 17.65 13.94 -2.90
C LEU A 249 17.71 15.16 -3.82
N ARG A 250 17.56 16.38 -3.28
CA ARG A 250 17.66 17.62 -4.05
C ARG A 250 19.07 17.83 -4.65
N LYS A 251 20.10 17.49 -3.90
CA LYS A 251 21.49 17.60 -4.39
C LYS A 251 21.70 16.74 -5.65
N ASN A 252 21.14 15.54 -5.67
CA ASN A 252 21.36 14.57 -6.75
C ASN A 252 20.35 14.70 -7.90
N PHE A 253 19.14 15.21 -7.63
CA PHE A 253 18.02 15.22 -8.58
C PHE A 253 17.29 16.56 -8.66
N GLY A 254 17.82 17.65 -8.08
CA GLY A 254 17.11 18.92 -7.98
C GLY A 254 16.64 19.50 -9.31
N GLN A 255 17.42 19.35 -10.39
CA GLN A 255 17.02 19.79 -11.73
C GLN A 255 15.93 18.92 -12.36
N LEU A 256 15.76 17.68 -11.89
CA LEU A 256 14.81 16.69 -12.42
C LEU A 256 13.48 16.69 -11.63
N ILE A 257 13.47 17.32 -10.45
CA ILE A 257 12.29 17.40 -9.58
C ILE A 257 11.70 18.82 -9.68
N ARG A 258 10.51 18.94 -10.26
CA ARG A 258 9.80 20.23 -10.35
C ARG A 258 9.39 20.71 -8.97
N HIS A 259 8.74 19.84 -8.22
CA HIS A 259 8.41 20.04 -6.79
C HIS A 259 8.17 18.70 -6.10
N TYR A 260 8.23 18.71 -4.79
CA TYR A 260 7.77 17.61 -3.97
C TYR A 260 6.92 18.15 -2.80
N ARG A 261 6.07 17.27 -2.29
CA ARG A 261 5.30 17.50 -1.06
C ARG A 261 5.52 16.34 -0.11
N THR A 262 5.48 16.63 1.17
CA THR A 262 5.56 15.63 2.23
C THR A 262 4.24 15.62 2.99
N VAL A 263 3.83 14.46 3.45
CA VAL A 263 2.74 14.31 4.43
C VAL A 263 3.20 13.32 5.49
N VAL A 264 2.75 13.55 6.72
CA VAL A 264 2.94 12.61 7.82
C VAL A 264 1.87 11.54 7.73
N VAL A 265 2.27 10.29 7.78
CA VAL A 265 1.35 9.15 7.95
C VAL A 265 1.16 8.96 9.46
N ASN A 266 0.05 9.45 9.98
CA ASN A 266 -0.20 9.39 11.42
C ASN A 266 -0.61 7.99 11.86
N LYS A 267 -1.66 7.43 11.24
CA LYS A 267 -2.20 6.13 11.64
C LYS A 267 -2.76 5.35 10.45
N GLU A 268 -2.42 4.08 10.40
CA GLU A 268 -3.12 3.12 9.54
C GLU A 268 -4.39 2.64 10.26
N TYR A 269 -5.56 2.98 9.71
CA TYR A 269 -6.86 2.61 10.28
C TYR A 269 -7.39 1.29 9.74
N ILE A 270 -7.33 1.10 8.42
CA ILE A 270 -7.67 -0.13 7.73
C ILE A 270 -6.43 -0.60 7.00
N VAL A 271 -6.08 -1.88 7.16
CA VAL A 271 -4.98 -2.49 6.42
C VAL A 271 -5.40 -3.90 6.02
N ASP A 272 -5.99 -3.98 4.85
CA ASP A 272 -6.24 -5.22 4.15
C ASP A 272 -5.32 -5.29 2.93
N TYR A 273 -4.64 -6.38 2.77
CA TYR A 273 -3.66 -6.58 1.69
C TYR A 273 -4.25 -7.39 0.53
N PHE A 274 -5.55 -7.65 0.58
CA PHE A 274 -6.25 -8.45 -0.41
C PHE A 274 -7.70 -7.99 -0.53
N PRO A 275 -8.22 -7.75 -1.75
CA PRO A 275 -9.62 -7.39 -1.94
C PRO A 275 -10.52 -8.50 -1.41
N GLU A 276 -11.56 -8.14 -0.65
CA GLU A 276 -12.52 -9.13 -0.17
C GLU A 276 -13.36 -9.63 -1.34
N ILE A 277 -13.03 -10.82 -1.82
CA ILE A 277 -13.75 -11.45 -2.92
C ILE A 277 -15.07 -11.97 -2.37
N LYS A 278 -16.18 -11.62 -3.03
CA LYS A 278 -17.50 -12.18 -2.68
C LYS A 278 -17.36 -13.71 -2.62
N LYS A 279 -17.76 -14.30 -1.49
CA LYS A 279 -18.02 -15.73 -1.46
C LYS A 279 -19.08 -15.99 -2.54
N VAL A 280 -18.70 -16.68 -3.61
CA VAL A 280 -19.65 -17.24 -4.57
C VAL A 280 -20.34 -18.40 -3.91
#